data_2541718de186e4ae34a664fee19ac63c
#
_entry.id   2541718de186e4ae34a664fee19ac63c
#
_cell.length_a   1.000
_cell.length_b   1.000
_cell.length_c   1.000
_cell.angle_alpha   90.00
_cell.angle_beta   90.00
_cell.angle_gamma   90.00
#
_symmetry.space_group_name_H-M   'P 1'
#
loop_
_entity.id
_entity.type
_entity.pdbx_description
1 polymer ?
#
loop_
_entity_poly.entity_id
_entity_poly.type
_entity_poly.pdbx_seq_one_letter_code
_entity_poly.pdbx_strand_id
1 'polypeptide(L)'
;VALQGGAKQVVNVDMSAGAMAIGQQNHPLNTLKEGASFLVHDIFKTWGKITRGGPYGLVIVDPPSHQKGSFIATQDYIKLIRRLPDLLRPEGRVLLCLNAPQLSPAFLMDQMRDAAPELVFEERLANPAVFADVSEDRSLKVLVYRAPAVVKAGAAS
;
A
#
# COMPACT_ATOMS: atom_id res chain seq x y z
N VAL A 1 12.31 -8.53 3.01
CA VAL A 1 12.39 -8.28 1.55
C VAL A 1 12.79 -6.83 1.28
N ALA A 2 11.99 -5.80 1.68
CA ALA A 2 12.30 -4.40 1.32
C ALA A 2 13.68 -3.93 1.84
N LEU A 3 14.02 -4.19 3.10
CA LEU A 3 15.35 -3.85 3.66
C LEU A 3 16.47 -4.61 2.95
N GLN A 4 16.30 -5.89 2.63
CA GLN A 4 17.26 -6.65 1.83
C GLN A 4 17.44 -6.07 0.43
N GLY A 5 16.38 -5.48 -0.12
CA GLY A 5 16.40 -4.77 -1.41
C GLY A 5 16.99 -3.35 -1.34
N GLY A 6 17.53 -2.93 -0.19
CA GLY A 6 18.20 -1.64 -0.04
C GLY A 6 17.33 -0.51 0.49
N ALA A 7 16.10 -0.77 0.93
CA ALA A 7 15.32 0.26 1.61
C ALA A 7 16.02 0.67 2.92
N LYS A 8 16.15 1.97 3.18
CA LYS A 8 16.79 2.48 4.41
C LYS A 8 15.89 2.30 5.63
N GLN A 9 14.59 2.47 5.44
CA GLN A 9 13.58 2.34 6.49
C GLN A 9 12.31 1.71 5.92
N VAL A 10 11.63 0.90 6.72
CA VAL A 10 10.34 0.29 6.43
C VAL A 10 9.40 0.46 7.61
N VAL A 11 8.22 0.98 7.35
CA VAL A 11 7.14 1.07 8.35
C VAL A 11 6.09 0.03 8.00
N ASN A 12 5.86 -0.92 8.90
CA ASN A 12 4.82 -1.93 8.77
C ASN A 12 3.62 -1.53 9.63
N VAL A 13 2.43 -1.59 9.06
CA VAL A 13 1.18 -1.27 9.74
C VAL A 13 0.22 -2.44 9.61
N ASP A 14 -0.18 -3.03 10.70
CA ASP A 14 -1.17 -4.12 10.74
C ASP A 14 -1.86 -4.13 12.12
N MET A 15 -3.12 -4.56 12.16
CA MET A 15 -3.87 -4.70 13.42
C MET A 15 -3.49 -5.98 14.19
N SER A 16 -2.93 -6.98 13.51
CA SER A 16 -2.57 -8.26 14.09
C SER A 16 -1.24 -8.19 14.85
N ALA A 17 -1.32 -8.19 16.17
CA ALA A 17 -0.12 -8.26 17.02
C ALA A 17 0.69 -9.54 16.74
N GLY A 18 0.03 -10.66 16.45
CA GLY A 18 0.69 -11.93 16.11
C GLY A 18 1.48 -11.85 14.81
N ALA A 19 0.88 -11.29 13.74
CA ALA A 19 1.57 -11.10 12.47
C ALA A 19 2.80 -10.18 12.62
N MET A 20 2.65 -9.09 13.38
CA MET A 20 3.75 -8.16 13.65
C MET A 20 4.86 -8.78 14.49
N ALA A 21 4.54 -9.63 15.47
CA ALA A 21 5.54 -10.36 16.24
C ALA A 21 6.36 -11.32 15.37
N ILE A 22 5.70 -12.05 14.46
CA ILE A 22 6.38 -12.90 13.47
C ILE A 22 7.27 -12.06 12.55
N GLY A 23 6.77 -10.92 12.06
CA GLY A 23 7.55 -9.98 11.27
C GLY A 23 8.84 -9.54 11.99
N GLN A 24 8.73 -9.18 13.27
CA GLN A 24 9.89 -8.80 14.10
C GLN A 24 10.89 -9.96 14.27
N GLN A 25 10.40 -11.18 14.47
CA GLN A 25 11.28 -12.36 14.60
C GLN A 25 12.01 -12.71 13.30
N ASN A 26 11.40 -12.44 12.15
CA ASN A 26 12.01 -12.70 10.84
C ASN A 26 13.22 -11.79 10.55
N HIS A 27 13.31 -10.61 11.17
CA HIS A 27 14.40 -9.66 10.90
C HIS A 27 15.78 -10.20 11.34
N PRO A 28 15.97 -10.66 12.60
CA PRO A 28 17.23 -11.26 13.01
C PRO A 28 17.62 -12.50 12.20
N LEU A 29 16.63 -13.32 11.80
CA LEU A 29 16.86 -14.51 10.97
C LEU A 29 17.43 -14.17 9.58
N ASN A 30 17.19 -12.94 9.11
CA ASN A 30 17.71 -12.42 7.84
C ASN A 30 18.87 -11.42 8.06
N THR A 31 19.50 -11.42 9.22
CA THR A 31 20.61 -10.49 9.58
C THR A 31 20.23 -9.01 9.54
N LEU A 32 18.94 -8.68 9.55
CA LEU A 32 18.42 -7.32 9.54
C LEU A 32 18.21 -6.86 10.99
N LYS A 33 19.10 -6.00 11.49
CA LYS A 33 19.05 -5.54 12.90
C LYS A 33 18.26 -4.25 13.09
N GLU A 34 18.21 -3.40 12.06
CA GLU A 34 17.68 -2.04 12.13
C GLU A 34 16.85 -1.68 10.89
N GLY A 35 16.16 -0.54 10.94
CA GLY A 35 15.45 0.03 9.79
C GLY A 35 13.98 -0.38 9.66
N ALA A 36 13.44 -1.24 10.53
CA ALA A 36 12.02 -1.59 10.52
C ALA A 36 11.29 -1.05 11.74
N SER A 37 10.13 -0.45 11.51
CA SER A 37 9.13 -0.09 12.52
C SER A 37 7.88 -0.93 12.34
N PHE A 38 7.24 -1.31 13.46
CA PHE A 38 6.05 -2.14 13.49
C PHE A 38 4.96 -1.44 14.28
N LEU A 39 3.91 -0.99 13.60
CA LEU A 39 2.77 -0.31 14.18
C LEU A 39 1.58 -1.28 14.27
N VAL A 40 1.34 -1.83 15.46
CA VAL A 40 0.18 -2.70 15.74
C VAL A 40 -1.04 -1.81 15.96
N HIS A 41 -1.62 -1.34 14.88
CA HIS A 41 -2.69 -0.35 14.94
C HIS A 41 -3.68 -0.52 13.78
N ASP A 42 -4.92 -0.09 14.03
CA ASP A 42 -5.89 0.20 12.99
C ASP A 42 -5.36 1.36 12.11
N ILE A 43 -5.23 1.12 10.80
CA ILE A 43 -4.70 2.09 9.86
C ILE A 43 -5.52 3.38 9.87
N PHE A 44 -6.85 3.29 10.00
CA PHE A 44 -7.75 4.45 10.00
C PHE A 44 -7.58 5.36 11.22
N LYS A 45 -6.94 4.86 12.29
CA LYS A 45 -6.65 5.60 13.54
C LYS A 45 -5.19 6.00 13.68
N THR A 46 -4.35 5.70 12.69
CA THR A 46 -2.88 5.77 12.84
C THR A 46 -2.21 6.74 11.85
N TRP A 47 -2.98 7.44 11.02
CA TRP A 47 -2.45 8.32 9.99
C TRP A 47 -1.37 9.28 10.48
N GLY A 48 -1.55 9.91 11.63
CA GLY A 48 -0.55 10.84 12.18
C GLY A 48 0.81 10.20 12.48
N LYS A 49 0.87 8.89 12.82
CA LYS A 49 2.14 8.16 12.99
C LYS A 49 2.75 7.82 11.65
N ILE A 50 1.92 7.39 10.69
CA ILE A 50 2.35 7.03 9.34
C ILE A 50 2.91 8.26 8.63
N THR A 51 2.20 9.38 8.65
CA THR A 51 2.64 10.64 8.01
C THR A 51 3.95 11.15 8.61
N ARG A 52 4.13 11.08 9.93
CA ARG A 52 5.39 11.48 10.57
C ARG A 52 6.59 10.62 10.17
N GLY A 53 6.37 9.37 9.77
CA GLY A 53 7.43 8.48 9.26
C GLY A 53 7.80 8.72 7.79
N GLY A 54 7.00 9.49 7.06
CA GLY A 54 7.20 9.83 5.65
C GLY A 54 8.00 11.13 5.41
N PRO A 55 8.03 11.62 4.17
CA PRO A 55 7.38 11.04 3.00
C PRO A 55 8.09 9.79 2.48
N TYR A 56 7.32 8.87 1.90
CA TYR A 56 7.80 7.56 1.46
C TYR A 56 8.14 7.53 -0.04
N GLY A 57 9.18 6.77 -0.39
CA GLY A 57 9.52 6.48 -1.79
C GLY A 57 8.66 5.37 -2.39
N LEU A 58 8.13 4.49 -1.52
CA LEU A 58 7.23 3.40 -1.90
C LEU A 58 6.20 3.18 -0.79
N VAL A 59 4.94 3.10 -1.18
CA VAL A 59 3.83 2.68 -0.32
C VAL A 59 3.22 1.42 -0.91
N ILE A 60 3.00 0.38 -0.11
CA ILE A 60 2.31 -0.84 -0.52
C ILE A 60 1.00 -0.89 0.24
N VAL A 61 -0.11 -0.94 -0.49
CA VAL A 61 -1.47 -1.04 0.03
C VAL A 61 -2.01 -2.41 -0.33
N ASP A 62 -1.99 -3.32 0.64
CA ASP A 62 -2.42 -4.71 0.48
C ASP A 62 -3.39 -5.11 1.63
N PRO A 63 -4.55 -4.45 1.71
CA PRO A 63 -5.54 -4.78 2.73
C PRO A 63 -6.28 -6.07 2.36
N PRO A 64 -6.92 -6.75 3.33
CA PRO A 64 -7.82 -7.85 3.03
C PRO A 64 -9.00 -7.34 2.19
N SER A 65 -9.49 -8.16 1.25
CA SER A 65 -10.64 -7.78 0.40
C SER A 65 -11.93 -7.63 1.20
N HIS A 66 -12.09 -8.49 2.20
CA HIS A 66 -13.20 -8.46 3.13
C HIS A 66 -12.78 -9.07 4.47
N GLN A 67 -12.80 -8.24 5.51
CA GLN A 67 -12.59 -8.68 6.89
C GLN A 67 -13.69 -8.06 7.76
N LYS A 68 -14.60 -8.90 8.26
CA LYS A 68 -15.72 -8.47 9.06
C LYS A 68 -15.27 -7.60 10.23
N GLY A 69 -15.83 -6.41 10.34
CA GLY A 69 -15.55 -5.45 11.42
C GLY A 69 -14.26 -4.63 11.26
N SER A 70 -13.48 -4.82 10.18
CA SER A 70 -12.25 -4.03 9.99
C SER A 70 -12.10 -3.43 8.59
N PHE A 71 -12.35 -4.17 7.51
CA PHE A 71 -12.14 -3.67 6.15
C PHE A 71 -13.11 -4.30 5.14
N ILE A 72 -13.71 -3.46 4.31
CA ILE A 72 -14.51 -3.85 3.14
C ILE A 72 -14.00 -3.06 1.94
N ALA A 73 -13.41 -3.75 0.94
CA ALA A 73 -12.74 -3.10 -0.18
C ALA A 73 -13.60 -2.03 -0.87
N THR A 74 -14.89 -2.32 -1.13
CA THR A 74 -15.82 -1.40 -1.80
C THR A 74 -16.15 -0.13 -1.01
N GLN A 75 -15.89 -0.09 0.28
CA GLN A 75 -16.22 1.04 1.17
C GLN A 75 -14.97 1.75 1.71
N ASP A 76 -13.90 0.98 1.92
CA ASP A 76 -12.76 1.44 2.70
C ASP A 76 -11.53 1.73 1.86
N TYR A 77 -11.42 1.14 0.65
CA TYR A 77 -10.25 1.34 -0.20
C TYR A 77 -10.06 2.82 -0.57
N ILE A 78 -11.14 3.52 -0.90
CA ILE A 78 -11.11 4.95 -1.21
C ILE A 78 -10.56 5.81 -0.07
N LYS A 79 -10.79 5.40 1.19
CA LYS A 79 -10.27 6.09 2.38
C LYS A 79 -8.75 6.00 2.49
N LEU A 80 -8.17 4.86 2.05
CA LEU A 80 -6.72 4.66 1.96
C LEU A 80 -6.16 5.51 0.83
N ILE A 81 -6.77 5.44 -0.36
CA ILE A 81 -6.32 6.14 -1.56
C ILE A 81 -6.22 7.65 -1.33
N ARG A 82 -7.20 8.26 -0.68
CA ARG A 82 -7.21 9.70 -0.36
C ARG A 82 -6.01 10.17 0.46
N ARG A 83 -5.30 9.27 1.13
CA ARG A 83 -4.11 9.59 1.93
C ARG A 83 -2.79 9.43 1.19
N LEU A 84 -2.80 8.76 0.03
CA LEU A 84 -1.58 8.45 -0.71
C LEU A 84 -0.79 9.69 -1.14
N PRO A 85 -1.43 10.77 -1.64
CA PRO A 85 -0.70 11.97 -2.03
C PRO A 85 0.10 12.59 -0.88
N ASP A 86 -0.45 12.56 0.35
CA ASP A 86 0.22 13.09 1.56
C ASP A 86 1.37 12.19 2.05
N LEU A 87 1.41 10.95 1.62
CA LEU A 87 2.41 9.97 2.08
C LEU A 87 3.60 9.85 1.14
N LEU A 88 3.42 10.17 -0.14
CA LEU A 88 4.45 9.96 -1.16
C LEU A 88 5.37 11.17 -1.29
N ARG A 89 6.68 10.92 -1.40
CA ARG A 89 7.61 11.94 -1.89
C ARG A 89 7.41 12.16 -3.39
N PRO A 90 7.92 13.27 -3.97
CA PRO A 90 8.00 13.41 -5.42
C PRO A 90 8.61 12.15 -6.08
N GLU A 91 8.05 11.70 -7.18
CA GLU A 91 8.43 10.48 -7.91
C GLU A 91 8.25 9.18 -7.08
N GLY A 92 7.67 9.24 -5.88
CA GLY A 92 7.33 8.07 -5.08
C GLY A 92 6.24 7.23 -5.74
N ARG A 93 6.25 5.93 -5.47
CA ARG A 93 5.31 4.97 -6.05
C ARG A 93 4.38 4.39 -5.00
N VAL A 94 3.21 4.01 -5.45
CA VAL A 94 2.31 3.16 -4.67
C VAL A 94 1.97 1.90 -5.47
N LEU A 95 1.99 0.77 -4.78
CA LEU A 95 1.44 -0.49 -5.24
C LEU A 95 0.08 -0.70 -4.56
N LEU A 96 -0.98 -0.80 -5.37
CA LEU A 96 -2.32 -1.12 -4.90
C LEU A 96 -2.61 -2.59 -5.21
N CYS A 97 -2.79 -3.39 -4.17
CA CYS A 97 -3.08 -4.82 -4.28
C CYS A 97 -4.56 -5.07 -3.99
N LEU A 98 -5.23 -5.84 -4.84
CA LEU A 98 -6.63 -6.23 -4.66
C LEU A 98 -6.82 -7.71 -4.99
N ASN A 99 -6.99 -8.53 -3.96
CA ASN A 99 -7.31 -9.93 -4.09
C ASN A 99 -8.83 -10.16 -3.90
N ALA A 100 -9.62 -9.68 -4.87
CA ALA A 100 -11.07 -9.82 -4.90
C ALA A 100 -11.49 -10.24 -6.31
N PRO A 101 -11.80 -11.54 -6.55
CA PRO A 101 -12.15 -12.03 -7.88
C PRO A 101 -13.38 -11.38 -8.49
N GLN A 102 -14.28 -10.85 -7.69
CA GLN A 102 -15.52 -10.17 -8.11
C GLN A 102 -15.31 -8.70 -8.50
N LEU A 103 -14.16 -8.11 -8.19
CA LEU A 103 -13.83 -6.73 -8.52
C LEU A 103 -12.77 -6.71 -9.63
N SER A 104 -13.06 -6.01 -10.72
CA SER A 104 -12.14 -5.84 -11.84
C SER A 104 -11.03 -4.82 -11.52
N PRO A 105 -9.95 -4.76 -12.33
CA PRO A 105 -8.94 -3.69 -12.22
C PRO A 105 -9.55 -2.28 -12.31
N ALA A 106 -10.60 -2.11 -13.10
CA ALA A 106 -11.31 -0.83 -13.25
C ALA A 106 -11.81 -0.27 -11.90
N PHE A 107 -12.19 -1.14 -10.97
CA PHE A 107 -12.59 -0.71 -9.62
C PHE A 107 -11.49 0.14 -8.94
N LEU A 108 -10.23 -0.31 -8.96
CA LEU A 108 -9.14 0.47 -8.38
C LEU A 108 -8.81 1.72 -9.19
N MET A 109 -8.86 1.62 -10.53
CA MET A 109 -8.58 2.75 -11.42
C MET A 109 -9.61 3.88 -11.23
N ASP A 110 -10.89 3.55 -11.09
CA ASP A 110 -11.95 4.52 -10.81
C ASP A 110 -11.76 5.17 -9.44
N GLN A 111 -11.44 4.38 -8.41
CA GLN A 111 -11.14 4.90 -7.08
C GLN A 111 -9.94 5.86 -7.08
N MET A 112 -8.89 5.55 -7.85
CA MET A 112 -7.71 6.41 -7.99
C MET A 112 -8.05 7.70 -8.71
N ARG A 113 -8.79 7.64 -9.82
CA ARG A 113 -9.25 8.84 -10.55
C ARG A 113 -10.05 9.78 -9.66
N ASP A 114 -10.91 9.21 -8.79
CA ASP A 114 -11.83 9.99 -7.97
C ASP A 114 -11.18 10.54 -6.69
N ALA A 115 -10.18 9.85 -6.14
CA ALA A 115 -9.66 10.13 -4.80
C ALA A 115 -8.20 10.62 -4.77
N ALA A 116 -7.41 10.35 -5.81
CA ALA A 116 -6.01 10.75 -5.96
C ALA A 116 -5.65 10.99 -7.44
N PRO A 117 -6.37 11.90 -8.14
CA PRO A 117 -6.21 12.14 -9.58
C PRO A 117 -4.82 12.66 -9.96
N GLU A 118 -4.05 13.19 -9.03
CA GLU A 118 -2.67 13.63 -9.24
C GLU A 118 -1.66 12.49 -9.38
N LEU A 119 -1.99 11.27 -8.92
CA LEU A 119 -1.13 10.11 -9.06
C LEU A 119 -1.30 9.49 -10.44
N VAL A 120 -0.20 9.33 -11.15
CA VAL A 120 -0.17 8.86 -12.54
C VAL A 120 -0.07 7.34 -12.57
N PHE A 121 -0.97 6.68 -13.29
CA PHE A 121 -0.89 5.24 -13.55
C PHE A 121 0.38 4.92 -14.36
N GLU A 122 1.17 3.95 -13.90
CA GLU A 122 2.35 3.46 -14.62
C GLU A 122 2.07 2.13 -15.31
N GLU A 123 1.62 1.12 -14.53
CA GLU A 123 1.41 -0.22 -15.06
C GLU A 123 0.52 -1.09 -14.16
N ARG A 124 0.05 -2.20 -14.72
CA ARG A 124 -0.46 -3.35 -13.98
C ARG A 124 0.62 -4.43 -13.99
N LEU A 125 1.08 -4.85 -12.83
CA LEU A 125 2.03 -5.96 -12.73
C LEU A 125 1.30 -7.29 -13.01
N ALA A 126 1.90 -8.08 -13.91
CA ALA A 126 1.41 -9.43 -14.18
C ALA A 126 1.69 -10.37 -12.99
N ASN A 127 0.82 -11.32 -12.77
CA ASN A 127 1.10 -12.39 -11.81
C ASN A 127 2.28 -13.25 -12.32
N PRO A 128 3.16 -13.73 -11.42
CA PRO A 128 4.20 -14.67 -11.82
C PRO A 128 3.61 -15.91 -12.51
N ALA A 129 4.29 -16.40 -13.55
CA ALA A 129 3.81 -17.55 -14.32
C ALA A 129 3.53 -18.80 -13.46
N VAL A 130 4.27 -18.96 -12.36
CA VAL A 130 4.07 -20.06 -11.38
C VAL A 130 2.78 -19.91 -10.55
N PHE A 131 2.13 -18.73 -10.59
CA PHE A 131 0.86 -18.43 -9.94
C PHE A 131 -0.16 -17.94 -10.97
N ALA A 132 -0.12 -18.50 -12.17
CA ALA A 132 -1.10 -18.17 -13.21
C ALA A 132 -2.53 -18.47 -12.73
N ASP A 133 -3.44 -17.54 -12.97
CA ASP A 133 -4.87 -17.72 -12.72
C ASP A 133 -5.57 -18.10 -14.04
N VAL A 134 -6.76 -18.68 -13.93
CA VAL A 134 -7.62 -19.01 -15.10
C VAL A 134 -8.17 -17.76 -15.79
N SER A 135 -8.14 -16.61 -15.12
CA SER A 135 -8.61 -15.34 -15.65
C SER A 135 -7.82 -14.19 -15.02
N GLU A 136 -7.14 -13.40 -15.85
CA GLU A 136 -6.38 -12.23 -15.39
C GLU A 136 -7.21 -11.23 -14.61
N ASP A 137 -8.48 -11.00 -15.01
CA ASP A 137 -9.34 -10.04 -14.34
C ASP A 137 -9.84 -10.51 -12.97
N ARG A 138 -9.82 -11.81 -12.73
CA ARG A 138 -10.20 -12.42 -11.44
C ARG A 138 -9.00 -12.69 -10.53
N SER A 139 -7.80 -12.66 -11.08
CA SER A 139 -6.56 -12.86 -10.34
C SER A 139 -6.26 -11.71 -9.37
N LEU A 140 -5.17 -11.80 -8.63
CA LEU A 140 -4.62 -10.67 -7.87
C LEU A 140 -4.33 -9.49 -8.81
N LYS A 141 -4.88 -8.33 -8.50
CA LYS A 141 -4.59 -7.07 -9.21
C LYS A 141 -3.52 -6.34 -8.44
N VAL A 142 -2.44 -5.96 -9.14
CA VAL A 142 -1.39 -5.09 -8.59
C VAL A 142 -1.20 -3.93 -9.56
N LEU A 143 -1.63 -2.75 -9.16
CA LEU A 143 -1.53 -1.52 -9.96
C LEU A 143 -0.44 -0.62 -9.36
N VAL A 144 0.39 -0.06 -10.23
CA VAL A 144 1.44 0.87 -9.87
C VAL A 144 1.04 2.27 -10.29
N TYR A 145 1.12 3.20 -9.35
CA TYR A 145 0.95 4.64 -9.60
C TYR A 145 2.16 5.40 -9.07
N ARG A 146 2.45 6.55 -9.67
CA ARG A 146 3.57 7.40 -9.31
C ARG A 146 3.10 8.81 -8.96
N ALA A 147 3.68 9.38 -7.93
CA ALA A 147 3.50 10.78 -7.58
C ALA A 147 4.22 11.69 -8.62
N PRO A 148 3.67 12.88 -8.92
CA PRO A 148 4.33 13.83 -9.83
C PRO A 148 5.70 14.27 -9.28
N ALA A 149 6.58 14.75 -10.18
CA ALA A 149 7.92 15.23 -9.83
C ALA A 149 7.87 16.46 -8.88
N VAL A 150 6.81 17.26 -8.99
CA VAL A 150 6.56 18.41 -8.11
C VAL A 150 5.25 18.18 -7.39
N VAL A 151 5.30 18.03 -6.08
CA VAL A 151 4.10 18.08 -5.25
C VAL A 151 3.61 19.53 -5.27
N LYS A 152 2.42 19.78 -5.81
CA LYS A 152 1.78 21.11 -5.64
C LYS A 152 1.70 21.36 -4.13
N ALA A 153 2.36 22.42 -3.67
CA ALA A 153 2.16 22.89 -2.31
C ALA A 153 0.65 23.05 -2.11
N GLY A 154 0.11 22.32 -1.16
CA GLY A 154 -1.31 22.31 -0.88
C GLY A 154 -1.79 23.75 -0.71
N ALA A 155 -2.86 24.12 -1.39
CA ALA A 155 -3.58 25.34 -1.10
C ALA A 155 -4.04 25.24 0.36
N ALA A 156 -3.32 25.94 1.24
CA ALA A 156 -3.77 26.21 2.58
C ALA A 156 -5.01 27.12 2.43
N SER A 157 -6.16 26.58 2.74
CA SER A 157 -7.41 27.30 2.93
C SER A 157 -7.88 27.08 4.33
#